data_a32623864746495b02aa2ebecad29d50
#
_entry.id   a32623864746495b02aa2ebecad29d50
#
_cell.length_a   1.000
_cell.length_b   1.000
_cell.length_c   1.000
_cell.angle_alpha   90.00
_cell.angle_beta   90.00
_cell.angle_gamma   90.00
#
_symmetry.space_group_name_H-M   'P 1'
#
loop_
_entity.id
_entity.type
_entity.pdbx_description
1 polymer ?
#
loop_
_entity_poly.entity_id
_entity_poly.type
_entity_poly.pdbx_seq_one_letter_code
_entity_poly.pdbx_strand_id
1 'polypeptide(L)'
;MRICMVTDNYYPYIGGIAEHVYFLAVELRKRGHVVKVLTARIGGRMMECMAEMPGEEHVKRIGEGWVIRSNKSFARVSVAWRPAAQIRRYFNQERFDVVHVHGSLAPTLPMAAIQASRTLNVVTFHAGHDQSLGYALFRSELRPYFNAVQGLIAVSETARVSCAKYFPGPYRIIPNGIDLGFFRPDAGRVPGLDDGRPRILFVGRFEPRKGLKHLLTAMPEIVRHVPNVELVVVGTGLLGYSYKSYLSPEVQRHVRWAGLVQNEERPKYYASCDVYCSPATGQESFGIVLLEAMATGKPVVASDIDGYRSVMTDGREGLMVPPCDPPALAQAVVGILLDREAARRFAASGLARAQQFSWPKLAERVEAYYEELAREYPVPKYGRKRS
;
A
#
# COMPACT_ATOMS: atom_id res chain seq x y z
N MET A 1 25.68 1.64 -0.10
CA MET A 1 25.28 2.67 -1.11
C MET A 1 24.66 3.88 -0.41
N ARG A 2 24.69 5.06 -1.06
CA ARG A 2 23.93 6.25 -0.68
C ARG A 2 22.69 6.34 -1.55
N ILE A 3 21.50 6.27 -0.97
CA ILE A 3 20.23 6.11 -1.67
C ILE A 3 19.32 7.30 -1.34
N CYS A 4 18.75 7.93 -2.36
CA CYS A 4 17.67 8.90 -2.20
C CYS A 4 16.35 8.29 -2.64
N MET A 5 15.43 8.07 -1.71
CA MET A 5 14.06 7.72 -2.02
C MET A 5 13.25 8.98 -2.25
N VAL A 6 12.52 9.05 -3.36
CA VAL A 6 11.77 10.24 -3.77
C VAL A 6 10.29 9.90 -3.91
N THR A 7 9.43 10.64 -3.22
CA THR A 7 7.98 10.45 -3.29
C THR A 7 7.22 11.73 -2.97
N ASP A 8 6.07 11.94 -3.60
CA ASP A 8 5.12 12.98 -3.20
C ASP A 8 4.32 12.60 -1.93
N ASN A 9 4.21 11.29 -1.66
CA ASN A 9 3.41 10.74 -0.57
C ASN A 9 4.32 10.17 0.53
N TYR A 10 4.47 10.90 1.61
CA TYR A 10 5.24 10.49 2.78
C TYR A 10 4.58 10.95 4.06
N TYR A 11 5.02 10.41 5.20
CA TYR A 11 4.50 10.82 6.51
C TYR A 11 4.51 12.35 6.69
N PRO A 12 3.50 12.88 7.43
CA PRO A 12 2.51 12.23 8.28
C PRO A 12 1.26 11.71 7.52
N TYR A 13 1.23 11.77 6.21
CA TYR A 13 0.12 11.24 5.44
C TYR A 13 0.23 9.72 5.36
N ILE A 14 -0.67 9.03 6.05
CA ILE A 14 -0.74 7.57 6.08
C ILE A 14 -1.27 7.06 4.74
N GLY A 15 -0.58 6.07 4.19
CA GLY A 15 -0.97 5.41 2.94
C GLY A 15 0.08 4.42 2.47
N GLY A 16 -0.31 3.46 1.65
CA GLY A 16 0.55 2.35 1.25
C GLY A 16 1.91 2.75 0.66
N ILE A 17 1.99 3.88 -0.07
CA ILE A 17 3.27 4.38 -0.61
C ILE A 17 4.14 4.95 0.52
N ALA A 18 3.56 5.74 1.43
CA ALA A 18 4.29 6.32 2.55
C ALA A 18 4.87 5.23 3.47
N GLU A 19 4.07 4.23 3.81
CA GLU A 19 4.49 3.07 4.59
C GLU A 19 5.59 2.29 3.86
N HIS A 20 5.42 2.03 2.56
CA HIS A 20 6.43 1.34 1.75
C HIS A 20 7.77 2.05 1.78
N VAL A 21 7.80 3.36 1.51
CA VAL A 21 9.03 4.14 1.49
C VAL A 21 9.70 4.18 2.87
N TYR A 22 8.90 4.35 3.92
CA TYR A 22 9.40 4.39 5.29
C TYR A 22 10.06 3.08 5.71
N PHE A 23 9.33 1.97 5.63
CA PHE A 23 9.85 0.68 6.08
C PHE A 23 11.01 0.19 5.22
N LEU A 24 10.94 0.38 3.90
CA LEU A 24 12.05 0.05 3.02
C LEU A 24 13.30 0.88 3.36
N ALA A 25 13.14 2.19 3.65
CA ALA A 25 14.26 3.04 4.06
C ALA A 25 14.87 2.59 5.40
N VAL A 26 14.03 2.21 6.37
CA VAL A 26 14.49 1.68 7.67
C VAL A 26 15.30 0.39 7.48
N GLU A 27 14.78 -0.56 6.70
CA GLU A 27 15.47 -1.84 6.50
C GLU A 27 16.77 -1.70 5.70
N LEU A 28 16.79 -0.85 4.68
CA LEU A 28 18.03 -0.58 3.95
C LEU A 28 19.09 0.11 4.83
N ARG A 29 18.69 0.97 5.78
CA ARG A 29 19.62 1.54 6.77
C ARG A 29 20.19 0.47 7.71
N LYS A 30 19.35 -0.47 8.20
CA LYS A 30 19.81 -1.63 9.00
C LYS A 30 20.82 -2.49 8.25
N ARG A 31 20.76 -2.53 6.92
CA ARG A 31 21.70 -3.23 6.04
C ARG A 31 22.96 -2.40 5.72
N GLY A 32 23.16 -1.25 6.37
CA GLY A 32 24.36 -0.43 6.24
C GLY A 32 24.34 0.60 5.12
N HIS A 33 23.19 0.85 4.48
CA HIS A 33 23.08 1.92 3.49
C HIS A 33 22.78 3.27 4.12
N VAL A 34 23.26 4.35 3.49
CA VAL A 34 22.84 5.71 3.83
C VAL A 34 21.59 6.03 3.00
N VAL A 35 20.43 6.05 3.64
CA VAL A 35 19.16 6.29 2.95
C VAL A 35 18.53 7.60 3.43
N LYS A 36 18.26 8.50 2.48
CA LYS A 36 17.50 9.74 2.71
C LYS A 36 16.22 9.75 1.89
N VAL A 37 15.19 10.39 2.42
CA VAL A 37 13.89 10.55 1.75
C VAL A 37 13.74 12.00 1.29
N LEU A 38 13.39 12.18 0.03
CA LEU A 38 13.04 13.47 -0.55
C LEU A 38 11.54 13.52 -0.81
N THR A 39 10.84 14.46 -0.18
CA THR A 39 9.40 14.61 -0.29
C THR A 39 8.94 16.07 -0.26
N ALA A 40 7.64 16.31 -0.44
CA ALA A 40 7.07 17.65 -0.36
C ALA A 40 7.04 18.20 1.06
N ARG A 41 7.04 19.53 1.18
CA ARG A 41 6.75 20.22 2.45
C ARG A 41 5.30 19.99 2.84
N ILE A 42 5.04 20.11 4.11
CA ILE A 42 3.72 20.05 4.71
C ILE A 42 3.41 21.42 5.26
N GLY A 43 2.23 21.95 4.99
CA GLY A 43 1.84 23.26 5.50
C GLY A 43 1.23 23.19 6.90
N GLY A 44 1.34 24.30 7.66
CA GLY A 44 0.61 24.54 8.89
C GLY A 44 1.02 23.72 10.12
N ARG A 45 0.12 23.61 11.09
CA ARG A 45 0.29 22.95 12.40
C ARG A 45 0.81 21.49 12.34
N MET A 46 0.65 20.83 11.18
CA MET A 46 1.10 19.46 11.00
C MET A 46 2.63 19.33 10.97
N MET A 47 3.37 20.43 10.71
CA MET A 47 4.84 20.47 10.80
C MET A 47 5.35 20.38 12.25
N GLU A 48 4.61 20.94 13.20
CA GLU A 48 5.00 20.95 14.62
C GLU A 48 4.98 19.53 15.22
N CYS A 49 3.99 18.73 14.83
CA CYS A 49 3.89 17.33 15.27
C CYS A 49 4.94 16.40 14.64
N MET A 50 5.67 16.84 13.63
CA MET A 50 6.59 15.99 12.86
C MET A 50 8.02 16.00 13.38
N ALA A 51 8.44 17.05 14.07
CA ALA A 51 9.78 17.13 14.65
C ALA A 51 10.08 15.97 15.62
N GLU A 52 9.05 15.33 16.14
CA GLU A 52 9.11 14.20 17.05
C GLU A 52 9.00 12.82 16.34
N MET A 53 8.82 12.79 15.02
CA MET A 53 8.72 11.51 14.31
C MET A 53 10.11 10.87 14.13
N PRO A 54 10.26 9.58 14.50
CA PRO A 54 11.53 8.88 14.31
C PRO A 54 11.96 8.87 12.83
N GLY A 55 13.21 9.30 12.59
CA GLY A 55 13.80 9.27 11.25
C GLY A 55 13.58 10.55 10.42
N GLU A 56 12.94 11.60 10.95
CA GLU A 56 12.75 12.87 10.23
C GLU A 56 14.11 13.56 9.89
N GLU A 57 15.16 13.30 10.63
CA GLU A 57 16.53 13.76 10.35
C GLU A 57 17.07 13.24 9.01
N HIS A 58 16.46 12.19 8.47
CA HIS A 58 16.78 11.63 7.16
C HIS A 58 15.86 12.15 6.05
N VAL A 59 14.94 13.06 6.36
CA VAL A 59 13.95 13.55 5.39
C VAL A 59 14.29 14.96 4.92
N LYS A 60 14.38 15.13 3.60
CA LYS A 60 14.50 16.43 2.95
C LYS A 60 13.16 16.81 2.31
N ARG A 61 12.65 17.98 2.64
CA ARG A 61 11.37 18.47 2.11
C ARG A 61 11.60 19.64 1.15
N ILE A 62 11.08 19.51 -0.09
CA ILE A 62 11.19 20.52 -1.16
C ILE A 62 9.81 20.74 -1.81
N GLY A 63 9.44 22.01 -2.01
CA GLY A 63 8.16 22.39 -2.58
C GLY A 63 7.00 22.23 -1.61
N GLU A 64 5.79 22.57 -2.07
CA GLU A 64 4.56 22.44 -1.30
C GLU A 64 3.70 21.32 -1.85
N GLY A 65 3.10 20.54 -0.96
CA GLY A 65 2.24 19.42 -1.33
C GLY A 65 0.78 19.87 -1.47
N TRP A 66 0.18 19.61 -2.63
CA TRP A 66 -1.22 19.86 -2.94
C TRP A 66 -1.97 18.55 -3.12
N VAL A 67 -3.22 18.51 -2.68
CA VAL A 67 -4.10 17.35 -2.89
C VAL A 67 -4.95 17.61 -4.12
N ILE A 68 -4.87 16.72 -5.10
CA ILE A 68 -5.70 16.77 -6.32
C ILE A 68 -6.55 15.51 -6.45
N ARG A 69 -7.70 15.64 -7.10
CA ARG A 69 -8.51 14.48 -7.46
C ARG A 69 -7.92 13.80 -8.70
N SER A 70 -7.61 12.51 -8.60
CA SER A 70 -7.02 11.73 -9.69
C SER A 70 -7.57 10.30 -9.67
N ASN A 71 -7.97 9.78 -10.81
CA ASN A 71 -8.38 8.38 -11.02
C ASN A 71 -9.39 7.86 -9.97
N LYS A 72 -10.46 8.63 -9.72
CA LYS A 72 -11.52 8.34 -8.72
C LYS A 72 -11.03 8.27 -7.26
N SER A 73 -9.83 8.78 -6.96
CA SER A 73 -9.22 8.90 -5.64
C SER A 73 -8.55 10.26 -5.48
N PHE A 74 -7.86 10.47 -4.37
CA PHE A 74 -7.08 11.68 -4.13
C PHE A 74 -5.59 11.35 -4.26
N ALA A 75 -4.89 12.12 -5.07
CA ALA A 75 -3.45 12.06 -5.21
C ALA A 75 -2.80 13.33 -4.64
N ARG A 76 -1.63 13.19 -4.07
CA ARG A 76 -0.83 14.32 -3.65
C ARG A 76 0.22 14.60 -4.72
N VAL A 77 0.39 15.87 -5.04
CA VAL A 77 1.40 16.37 -5.97
C VAL A 77 2.19 17.49 -5.31
N SER A 78 3.48 17.56 -5.59
CA SER A 78 4.34 18.63 -5.08
C SER A 78 4.59 19.68 -6.15
N VAL A 79 4.44 20.94 -5.76
CA VAL A 79 4.72 22.09 -6.61
C VAL A 79 5.84 22.90 -5.96
N ALA A 80 6.88 23.24 -6.73
CA ALA A 80 7.98 24.05 -6.27
C ALA A 80 8.45 25.01 -7.37
N TRP A 81 8.99 26.15 -6.95
CA TRP A 81 9.69 27.04 -7.89
C TRP A 81 11.07 26.45 -8.22
N ARG A 82 11.32 26.17 -9.51
CA ARG A 82 12.56 25.56 -10.02
C ARG A 82 13.00 24.31 -9.20
N PRO A 83 12.15 23.30 -9.06
CA PRO A 83 12.41 22.15 -8.19
C PRO A 83 13.68 21.39 -8.62
N ALA A 84 13.92 21.23 -9.91
CA ALA A 84 15.08 20.52 -10.44
C ALA A 84 16.42 21.18 -10.02
N ALA A 85 16.47 22.52 -9.92
CA ALA A 85 17.69 23.22 -9.49
C ALA A 85 17.97 23.02 -7.99
N GLN A 86 16.92 23.06 -7.15
CA GLN A 86 17.03 22.80 -5.70
C GLN A 86 17.44 21.35 -5.44
N ILE A 87 16.84 20.40 -6.15
CA ILE A 87 17.15 18.98 -6.04
C ILE A 87 18.59 18.71 -6.50
N ARG A 88 19.01 19.29 -7.62
CA ARG A 88 20.39 19.14 -8.13
C ARG A 88 21.43 19.61 -7.13
N ARG A 89 21.18 20.77 -6.46
CA ARG A 89 22.06 21.23 -5.38
C ARG A 89 22.14 20.21 -4.25
N TYR A 90 21.01 19.69 -3.81
CA TYR A 90 20.93 18.66 -2.77
C TYR A 90 21.65 17.37 -3.20
N PHE A 91 21.44 16.88 -4.42
CA PHE A 91 22.10 15.69 -4.93
C PHE A 91 23.62 15.86 -5.05
N ASN A 92 24.09 17.05 -5.45
CA ASN A 92 25.53 17.35 -5.49
C ASN A 92 26.16 17.36 -4.10
N GLN A 93 25.44 17.80 -3.08
CA GLN A 93 25.91 17.79 -1.69
C GLN A 93 25.96 16.36 -1.11
N GLU A 94 24.91 15.59 -1.33
CA GLU A 94 24.76 14.26 -0.74
C GLU A 94 25.46 13.14 -1.52
N ARG A 95 25.68 13.30 -2.83
CA ARG A 95 26.37 12.35 -3.71
C ARG A 95 25.76 10.95 -3.66
N PHE A 96 24.47 10.85 -4.02
CA PHE A 96 23.76 9.57 -4.05
C PHE A 96 24.28 8.65 -5.16
N ASP A 97 24.30 7.33 -4.88
CA ASP A 97 24.56 6.27 -5.84
C ASP A 97 23.29 5.89 -6.59
N VAL A 98 22.13 5.96 -5.91
CA VAL A 98 20.81 5.59 -6.43
C VAL A 98 19.79 6.67 -6.10
N VAL A 99 18.98 7.05 -7.08
CA VAL A 99 17.75 7.83 -6.91
C VAL A 99 16.57 6.88 -7.19
N HIS A 100 15.82 6.52 -6.16
CA HIS A 100 14.69 5.63 -6.25
C HIS A 100 13.38 6.39 -6.09
N VAL A 101 12.62 6.50 -7.16
CA VAL A 101 11.33 7.21 -7.21
C VAL A 101 10.19 6.25 -6.92
N HIS A 102 9.27 6.65 -6.04
CA HIS A 102 8.07 5.88 -5.69
C HIS A 102 6.79 6.62 -6.06
N GLY A 103 5.94 5.97 -6.82
CA GLY A 103 4.65 6.50 -7.26
C GLY A 103 4.52 6.63 -8.76
N SER A 104 3.78 7.65 -9.21
CA SER A 104 3.55 7.92 -10.63
C SER A 104 4.64 8.82 -11.20
N LEU A 105 4.95 8.66 -12.50
CA LEU A 105 5.70 9.65 -13.26
C LEU A 105 4.74 10.79 -13.64
N ALA A 106 4.61 11.75 -12.75
CA ALA A 106 3.84 12.97 -12.97
C ALA A 106 4.78 14.19 -12.92
N PRO A 107 4.41 15.35 -13.49
CA PRO A 107 5.24 16.56 -13.48
C PRO A 107 5.36 17.18 -12.08
N THR A 108 5.90 16.42 -11.15
CA THR A 108 6.01 16.69 -9.73
C THR A 108 7.44 16.39 -9.26
N LEU A 109 7.64 16.24 -7.96
CA LEU A 109 8.94 15.95 -7.36
C LEU A 109 9.65 14.72 -7.97
N PRO A 110 8.97 13.57 -8.23
CA PRO A 110 9.51 12.43 -8.94
C PRO A 110 10.22 12.77 -10.26
N MET A 111 9.54 13.44 -11.16
CA MET A 111 10.13 13.81 -12.47
C MET A 111 11.27 14.80 -12.31
N ALA A 112 11.12 15.81 -11.43
CA ALA A 112 12.16 16.77 -11.16
C ALA A 112 13.43 16.11 -10.58
N ALA A 113 13.26 15.04 -9.79
CA ALA A 113 14.37 14.26 -9.25
C ALA A 113 15.11 13.47 -10.34
N ILE A 114 14.38 12.80 -11.25
CA ILE A 114 14.97 12.09 -12.39
C ILE A 114 15.73 13.08 -13.28
N GLN A 115 15.15 14.25 -13.55
CA GLN A 115 15.80 15.29 -14.36
C GLN A 115 17.08 15.85 -13.72
N ALA A 116 17.09 15.96 -12.39
CA ALA A 116 18.23 16.48 -11.64
C ALA A 116 19.32 15.43 -11.42
N SER A 117 18.98 14.15 -11.51
CA SER A 117 19.84 13.01 -11.22
C SER A 117 20.94 12.85 -12.27
N ARG A 118 22.10 12.41 -11.82
CA ARG A 118 23.26 11.99 -12.63
C ARG A 118 23.77 10.62 -12.22
N THR A 119 22.93 9.85 -11.58
CA THR A 119 23.22 8.54 -11.04
C THR A 119 22.15 7.54 -11.43
N LEU A 120 22.18 6.35 -10.85
CA LEU A 120 21.24 5.28 -11.13
C LEU A 120 19.82 5.71 -10.75
N ASN A 121 18.90 5.70 -11.71
CA ASN A 121 17.48 6.01 -11.49
C ASN A 121 16.66 4.73 -11.50
N VAL A 122 15.91 4.51 -10.41
CA VAL A 122 14.98 3.39 -10.25
C VAL A 122 13.59 3.95 -9.99
N VAL A 123 12.56 3.33 -10.54
CA VAL A 123 11.16 3.72 -10.31
C VAL A 123 10.37 2.52 -9.83
N THR A 124 9.64 2.67 -8.71
CA THR A 124 8.64 1.71 -8.25
C THR A 124 7.23 2.23 -8.53
N PHE A 125 6.48 1.48 -9.33
CA PHE A 125 5.07 1.74 -9.59
C PHE A 125 4.18 0.99 -8.61
N HIS A 126 3.36 1.74 -7.86
CA HIS A 126 2.48 1.22 -6.81
C HIS A 126 1.03 1.06 -7.24
N ALA A 127 0.62 1.70 -8.33
CA ALA A 127 -0.76 1.70 -8.76
C ALA A 127 -0.94 0.87 -10.04
N GLY A 128 -1.98 0.03 -10.03
CA GLY A 128 -2.56 -0.54 -11.24
C GLY A 128 -3.81 0.26 -11.61
N HIS A 129 -3.82 0.85 -12.79
CA HIS A 129 -4.98 1.55 -13.35
C HIS A 129 -5.27 0.98 -14.72
N ASP A 130 -6.52 0.66 -14.99
CA ASP A 130 -6.93 0.14 -16.30
C ASP A 130 -6.63 1.14 -17.41
N GLN A 131 -6.81 2.42 -17.12
CA GLN A 131 -6.48 3.52 -18.02
C GLN A 131 -5.99 4.74 -17.23
N SER A 132 -4.98 5.41 -17.74
CA SER A 132 -4.51 6.71 -17.25
C SER A 132 -4.53 7.70 -18.40
N LEU A 133 -5.52 8.60 -18.40
CA LEU A 133 -5.63 9.67 -19.39
C LEU A 133 -4.37 10.55 -19.40
N GLY A 134 -3.80 10.83 -18.21
CA GLY A 134 -2.56 11.61 -18.11
C GLY A 134 -1.39 10.94 -18.83
N TYR A 135 -1.19 9.64 -18.64
CA TYR A 135 -0.12 8.91 -19.34
C TYR A 135 -0.38 8.78 -20.83
N ALA A 136 -1.63 8.62 -21.25
CA ALA A 136 -1.98 8.56 -22.66
C ALA A 136 -1.74 9.90 -23.39
N LEU A 137 -2.17 11.01 -22.77
CA LEU A 137 -2.07 12.35 -23.36
C LEU A 137 -0.63 12.92 -23.36
N PHE A 138 0.14 12.64 -22.30
CA PHE A 138 1.48 13.21 -22.09
C PHE A 138 2.62 12.19 -22.31
N ARG A 139 2.35 11.13 -23.08
CA ARG A 139 3.33 10.07 -23.31
C ARG A 139 4.63 10.57 -23.95
N SER A 140 4.54 11.49 -24.92
CA SER A 140 5.68 12.10 -25.60
C SER A 140 6.54 12.91 -24.63
N GLU A 141 5.90 13.71 -23.78
CA GLU A 141 6.55 14.58 -22.81
C GLU A 141 7.18 13.78 -21.65
N LEU A 142 6.59 12.64 -21.30
CA LEU A 142 7.09 11.74 -20.25
C LEU A 142 8.23 10.84 -20.71
N ARG A 143 8.31 10.57 -22.01
CA ARG A 143 9.30 9.65 -22.60
C ARG A 143 10.77 9.99 -22.28
N PRO A 144 11.24 11.24 -22.32
CA PRO A 144 12.62 11.57 -21.95
C PRO A 144 12.96 11.21 -20.49
N TYR A 145 12.01 11.40 -19.58
CA TYR A 145 12.19 11.04 -18.17
C TYR A 145 12.21 9.53 -17.97
N PHE A 146 11.35 8.82 -18.66
CA PHE A 146 11.33 7.36 -18.64
C PHE A 146 12.63 6.76 -19.20
N ASN A 147 13.16 7.31 -20.30
CA ASN A 147 14.43 6.88 -20.90
C ASN A 147 15.65 7.14 -19.99
N ALA A 148 15.52 8.00 -18.98
CA ALA A 148 16.56 8.25 -17.99
C ALA A 148 16.48 7.28 -16.78
N VAL A 149 15.56 6.30 -16.79
CA VAL A 149 15.38 5.30 -15.76
C VAL A 149 16.07 4.01 -16.19
N GLN A 150 16.92 3.46 -15.33
CA GLN A 150 17.62 2.19 -15.56
C GLN A 150 16.89 1.01 -14.93
N GLY A 151 16.18 1.24 -13.80
CA GLY A 151 15.49 0.17 -13.08
C GLY A 151 13.99 0.41 -12.97
N LEU A 152 13.19 -0.59 -13.36
CA LEU A 152 11.74 -0.58 -13.27
C LEU A 152 11.27 -1.65 -12.28
N ILE A 153 10.56 -1.21 -11.24
CA ILE A 153 9.93 -2.09 -10.26
C ILE A 153 8.41 -1.90 -10.33
N ALA A 154 7.67 -2.99 -10.28
CA ALA A 154 6.24 -2.98 -10.06
C ALA A 154 5.90 -3.81 -8.83
N VAL A 155 4.95 -3.34 -8.01
CA VAL A 155 4.58 -4.04 -6.77
C VAL A 155 3.73 -5.30 -7.01
N SER A 156 3.25 -5.50 -8.24
CA SER A 156 2.48 -6.67 -8.64
C SER A 156 2.46 -6.80 -10.17
N GLU A 157 2.01 -7.94 -10.65
CA GLU A 157 1.77 -8.15 -12.08
C GLU A 157 0.70 -7.17 -12.61
N THR A 158 -0.35 -6.91 -11.82
CA THR A 158 -1.39 -5.92 -12.13
C THR A 158 -0.79 -4.52 -12.33
N ALA A 159 0.08 -4.09 -11.44
CA ALA A 159 0.78 -2.81 -11.57
C ALA A 159 1.71 -2.80 -12.80
N ARG A 160 2.43 -3.90 -13.06
CA ARG A 160 3.30 -4.05 -14.23
C ARG A 160 2.51 -3.91 -15.53
N VAL A 161 1.44 -4.69 -15.69
CA VAL A 161 0.60 -4.66 -16.89
C VAL A 161 0.01 -3.28 -17.14
N SER A 162 -0.45 -2.62 -16.09
CA SER A 162 -0.97 -1.25 -16.18
C SER A 162 0.05 -0.24 -16.67
N CYS A 163 1.27 -0.28 -16.12
CA CYS A 163 2.32 0.68 -16.43
C CYS A 163 3.01 0.38 -17.77
N ALA A 164 3.20 -0.90 -18.09
CA ALA A 164 3.88 -1.32 -19.33
C ALA A 164 3.13 -0.91 -20.61
N LYS A 165 1.82 -0.65 -20.53
CA LYS A 165 1.03 -0.07 -21.62
C LYS A 165 1.56 1.29 -22.07
N TYR A 166 2.12 2.08 -21.14
CA TYR A 166 2.61 3.43 -21.37
C TYR A 166 4.14 3.48 -21.39
N PHE A 167 4.78 2.67 -20.58
CA PHE A 167 6.22 2.61 -20.32
C PHE A 167 6.73 1.17 -20.46
N PRO A 168 6.91 0.67 -21.69
CA PRO A 168 7.39 -0.70 -21.92
C PRO A 168 8.84 -0.86 -21.45
N GLY A 169 9.15 -1.98 -20.80
CA GLY A 169 10.50 -2.26 -20.31
C GLY A 169 10.57 -3.53 -19.46
N PRO A 170 11.77 -3.91 -18.99
CA PRO A 170 11.99 -5.07 -18.15
C PRO A 170 11.65 -4.74 -16.68
N TYR A 171 10.41 -4.98 -16.28
CA TYR A 171 9.98 -4.78 -14.91
C TYR A 171 10.41 -5.92 -13.99
N ARG A 172 10.99 -5.58 -12.85
CA ARG A 172 11.17 -6.50 -11.72
C ARG A 172 9.92 -6.42 -10.83
N ILE A 173 9.30 -7.57 -10.53
CA ILE A 173 8.21 -7.61 -9.55
C ILE A 173 8.79 -7.71 -8.15
N ILE A 174 8.68 -6.63 -7.37
CA ILE A 174 9.03 -6.59 -5.95
C ILE A 174 7.81 -6.07 -5.20
N PRO A 175 7.11 -6.91 -4.43
CA PRO A 175 5.83 -6.57 -3.81
C PRO A 175 5.95 -5.57 -2.67
N ASN A 176 4.81 -5.11 -2.14
CA ASN A 176 4.78 -4.38 -0.89
C ASN A 176 5.08 -5.30 0.29
N GLY A 177 5.67 -4.74 1.34
CA GLY A 177 5.97 -5.45 2.57
C GLY A 177 4.91 -5.30 3.63
N ILE A 178 5.07 -6.12 4.68
CA ILE A 178 4.30 -6.05 5.92
C ILE A 178 5.26 -6.02 7.11
N ASP A 179 4.93 -5.21 8.11
CA ASP A 179 5.65 -5.20 9.40
C ASP A 179 5.07 -6.29 10.30
N LEU A 180 5.81 -7.39 10.40
CA LEU A 180 5.44 -8.55 11.23
C LEU A 180 5.64 -8.33 12.74
N GLY A 181 6.36 -7.27 13.11
CA GLY A 181 6.46 -6.85 14.52
C GLY A 181 5.23 -6.06 14.96
N PHE A 182 4.60 -5.36 14.02
CA PHE A 182 3.41 -4.56 14.23
C PHE A 182 2.11 -5.38 14.03
N PHE A 183 1.97 -6.04 12.88
CA PHE A 183 0.86 -6.97 12.61
C PHE A 183 1.26 -8.39 13.04
N ARG A 184 0.77 -8.82 14.18
CA ARG A 184 1.09 -10.12 14.79
C ARG A 184 -0.10 -10.69 15.54
N PRO A 185 -0.19 -12.03 15.73
CA PRO A 185 -1.35 -12.66 16.36
C PRO A 185 -1.60 -12.20 17.80
N ASP A 186 -0.55 -11.84 18.52
CA ASP A 186 -0.56 -11.38 19.92
C ASP A 186 -0.56 -9.84 20.06
N ALA A 187 -1.05 -9.10 19.06
CA ALA A 187 -1.13 -7.64 19.07
C ALA A 187 -2.11 -7.07 20.12
N GLY A 188 -2.77 -7.95 20.89
CA GLY A 188 -3.84 -7.59 21.82
C GLY A 188 -5.18 -7.47 21.11
N ARG A 189 -6.24 -7.26 21.88
CA ARG A 189 -7.62 -7.10 21.37
C ARG A 189 -8.18 -5.72 21.71
N VAL A 190 -9.16 -5.29 20.94
CA VAL A 190 -9.91 -4.08 21.24
C VAL A 190 -10.85 -4.34 22.42
N PRO A 191 -10.86 -3.50 23.47
CA PRO A 191 -11.80 -3.63 24.58
C PRO A 191 -13.25 -3.66 24.09
N GLY A 192 -14.04 -4.62 24.60
CA GLY A 192 -15.43 -4.84 24.20
C GLY A 192 -15.60 -5.55 22.85
N LEU A 193 -14.52 -6.12 22.29
CA LEU A 193 -14.55 -7.08 21.20
C LEU A 193 -14.02 -8.47 21.63
N ASP A 194 -14.19 -8.83 22.89
CA ASP A 194 -13.73 -10.09 23.51
C ASP A 194 -14.87 -10.89 24.19
N ASP A 195 -16.13 -10.56 23.84
CA ASP A 195 -17.34 -11.18 24.39
C ASP A 195 -17.69 -12.57 23.81
N GLY A 196 -16.82 -13.12 22.97
CA GLY A 196 -16.98 -14.45 22.37
C GLY A 196 -17.92 -14.53 21.16
N ARG A 197 -18.47 -13.41 20.69
CA ARG A 197 -19.28 -13.37 19.46
C ARG A 197 -18.40 -13.57 18.23
N PRO A 198 -18.87 -14.35 17.22
CA PRO A 198 -18.18 -14.42 15.92
C PRO A 198 -18.10 -13.05 15.28
N ARG A 199 -16.91 -12.68 14.75
CA ARG A 199 -16.66 -11.35 14.19
C ARG A 199 -16.07 -11.38 12.80
N ILE A 200 -16.68 -10.59 11.94
CA ILE A 200 -16.18 -10.24 10.62
C ILE A 200 -15.54 -8.87 10.72
N LEU A 201 -14.38 -8.67 10.13
CA LEU A 201 -13.72 -7.36 10.05
C LEU A 201 -13.65 -6.89 8.60
N PHE A 202 -14.03 -5.64 8.38
CA PHE A 202 -13.71 -4.87 7.17
C PHE A 202 -12.83 -3.68 7.56
N VAL A 203 -11.72 -3.48 6.83
CA VAL A 203 -10.83 -2.32 6.99
C VAL A 203 -10.65 -1.65 5.64
N GLY A 204 -11.00 -0.36 5.53
CA GLY A 204 -10.80 0.37 4.30
C GLY A 204 -11.51 1.71 4.22
N ARG A 205 -11.10 2.53 3.25
CA ARG A 205 -11.83 3.76 2.93
C ARG A 205 -13.20 3.43 2.36
N PHE A 206 -14.21 4.23 2.70
CA PHE A 206 -15.57 4.05 2.17
C PHE A 206 -15.66 4.56 0.73
N GLU A 207 -14.93 3.87 -0.14
CA GLU A 207 -14.94 4.06 -1.60
C GLU A 207 -15.71 2.91 -2.27
N PRO A 208 -16.50 3.16 -3.33
CA PRO A 208 -17.26 2.11 -4.01
C PRO A 208 -16.41 0.89 -4.40
N ARG A 209 -15.16 1.13 -4.85
CA ARG A 209 -14.24 0.05 -5.26
C ARG A 209 -13.82 -0.88 -4.11
N LYS A 210 -13.94 -0.45 -2.84
CA LYS A 210 -13.64 -1.29 -1.67
C LYS A 210 -14.75 -2.29 -1.35
N GLY A 211 -15.90 -2.14 -1.99
CA GLY A 211 -16.96 -3.13 -2.01
C GLY A 211 -17.73 -3.30 -0.70
N LEU A 212 -17.60 -2.40 0.28
CA LEU A 212 -18.34 -2.49 1.56
C LEU A 212 -19.85 -2.72 1.34
N LYS A 213 -20.43 -2.10 0.29
CA LYS A 213 -21.83 -2.32 -0.09
C LYS A 213 -22.16 -3.82 -0.21
N HIS A 214 -21.31 -4.60 -0.87
CA HIS A 214 -21.57 -6.01 -1.13
C HIS A 214 -21.52 -6.84 0.16
N LEU A 215 -20.63 -6.51 1.08
CA LEU A 215 -20.59 -7.14 2.40
C LEU A 215 -21.83 -6.80 3.22
N LEU A 216 -22.26 -5.53 3.22
CA LEU A 216 -23.50 -5.14 3.89
C LEU A 216 -24.73 -5.82 3.30
N THR A 217 -24.78 -5.99 1.97
CA THR A 217 -25.84 -6.73 1.29
C THR A 217 -25.81 -8.24 1.61
N ALA A 218 -24.64 -8.81 1.93
CA ALA A 218 -24.49 -10.21 2.35
C ALA A 218 -24.91 -10.46 3.81
N MET A 219 -24.92 -9.41 4.66
CA MET A 219 -25.17 -9.54 6.10
C MET A 219 -26.49 -10.22 6.48
N PRO A 220 -27.64 -9.99 5.83
CA PRO A 220 -28.88 -10.69 6.16
C PRO A 220 -28.74 -12.21 6.10
N GLU A 221 -28.07 -12.70 5.05
CA GLU A 221 -27.82 -14.14 4.86
C GLU A 221 -26.83 -14.68 5.90
N ILE A 222 -25.76 -13.92 6.21
CA ILE A 222 -24.79 -14.29 7.23
C ILE A 222 -25.46 -14.37 8.62
N VAL A 223 -26.29 -13.38 8.99
CA VAL A 223 -27.02 -13.37 10.25
C VAL A 223 -27.99 -14.55 10.37
N ARG A 224 -28.64 -14.95 9.27
CA ARG A 224 -29.54 -16.12 9.26
C ARG A 224 -28.80 -17.39 9.67
N HIS A 225 -27.56 -17.58 9.26
CA HIS A 225 -26.76 -18.77 9.55
C HIS A 225 -25.96 -18.64 10.84
N VAL A 226 -25.55 -17.42 11.22
CA VAL A 226 -24.74 -17.10 12.41
C VAL A 226 -25.44 -15.97 13.17
N PRO A 227 -26.50 -16.24 13.96
CA PRO A 227 -27.36 -15.20 14.57
C PRO A 227 -26.63 -14.24 15.53
N ASN A 228 -25.48 -14.64 16.08
CA ASN A 228 -24.68 -13.81 17.01
C ASN A 228 -23.56 -13.04 16.33
N VAL A 229 -23.42 -13.11 15.02
CA VAL A 229 -22.31 -12.48 14.31
C VAL A 229 -22.32 -10.95 14.47
N GLU A 230 -21.14 -10.37 14.56
CA GLU A 230 -20.93 -8.92 14.50
C GLU A 230 -19.98 -8.56 13.36
N LEU A 231 -20.37 -7.65 12.48
CA LEU A 231 -19.49 -7.02 11.50
C LEU A 231 -18.88 -5.75 12.09
N VAL A 232 -17.57 -5.71 12.21
CA VAL A 232 -16.82 -4.50 12.61
C VAL A 232 -16.29 -3.82 11.38
N VAL A 233 -16.69 -2.56 11.18
CA VAL A 233 -16.32 -1.74 10.02
C VAL A 233 -15.37 -0.63 10.46
N VAL A 234 -14.10 -0.76 10.05
CA VAL A 234 -13.03 0.21 10.32
C VAL A 234 -12.76 1.03 9.07
N GLY A 235 -12.81 2.33 9.21
CA GLY A 235 -12.55 3.28 8.15
C GLY A 235 -13.54 4.42 8.10
N THR A 236 -13.36 5.30 7.13
CA THR A 236 -14.22 6.48 6.93
C THR A 236 -14.25 6.86 5.45
N GLY A 237 -15.18 7.73 5.09
CA GLY A 237 -15.33 8.29 3.76
C GLY A 237 -16.57 9.16 3.65
N LEU A 238 -16.66 9.91 2.56
CA LEU A 238 -17.78 10.80 2.26
C LEU A 238 -19.14 10.09 2.14
N LEU A 239 -19.11 8.77 1.85
CA LEU A 239 -20.31 7.95 1.63
C LEU A 239 -20.80 7.20 2.88
N GLY A 240 -20.24 7.49 4.07
CA GLY A 240 -20.55 6.74 5.30
C GLY A 240 -22.06 6.69 5.62
N TYR A 241 -22.79 7.77 5.41
CA TYR A 241 -24.24 7.78 5.63
C TYR A 241 -25.01 6.91 4.62
N SER A 242 -24.59 6.89 3.35
CA SER A 242 -25.20 6.08 2.30
C SER A 242 -25.10 4.59 2.59
N TYR A 243 -24.01 4.14 3.19
CA TYR A 243 -23.81 2.71 3.48
C TYR A 243 -24.79 2.16 4.52
N LYS A 244 -25.20 2.94 5.50
CA LYS A 244 -26.20 2.50 6.49
C LYS A 244 -27.55 2.20 5.86
N SER A 245 -27.91 2.84 4.74
CA SER A 245 -29.17 2.62 4.03
C SER A 245 -29.28 1.24 3.34
N TYR A 246 -28.15 0.51 3.20
CA TYR A 246 -28.17 -0.86 2.68
C TYR A 246 -28.59 -1.91 3.72
N LEU A 247 -28.80 -1.49 4.98
CA LEU A 247 -29.13 -2.36 6.09
C LEU A 247 -30.56 -2.15 6.57
N SER A 248 -31.32 -3.23 6.75
CA SER A 248 -32.55 -3.17 7.52
C SER A 248 -32.28 -2.88 9.00
N PRO A 249 -33.22 -2.33 9.76
CA PRO A 249 -33.03 -2.06 11.19
C PRO A 249 -32.59 -3.29 11.98
N GLU A 250 -33.06 -4.47 11.59
CA GLU A 250 -32.70 -5.75 12.23
C GLU A 250 -31.23 -6.09 12.02
N VAL A 251 -30.68 -5.85 10.83
CA VAL A 251 -29.29 -6.15 10.49
C VAL A 251 -28.36 -5.06 11.03
N GLN A 252 -28.81 -3.83 11.17
CA GLN A 252 -28.00 -2.72 11.70
C GLN A 252 -27.41 -3.01 13.09
N ARG A 253 -28.11 -3.74 13.95
CA ARG A 253 -27.64 -4.13 15.29
C ARG A 253 -26.44 -5.07 15.25
N HIS A 254 -26.19 -5.74 14.13
CA HIS A 254 -25.05 -6.63 13.89
C HIS A 254 -23.85 -5.91 13.29
N VAL A 255 -23.92 -4.58 13.09
CA VAL A 255 -22.83 -3.82 12.46
C VAL A 255 -22.32 -2.75 13.42
N ARG A 256 -21.05 -2.88 13.79
CA ARG A 256 -20.33 -1.90 14.61
C ARG A 256 -19.49 -1.01 13.69
N TRP A 257 -19.80 0.27 13.67
CA TRP A 257 -19.03 1.27 12.94
C TRP A 257 -17.96 1.86 13.84
N ALA A 258 -16.70 1.38 13.68
CA ALA A 258 -15.56 1.85 14.48
C ALA A 258 -15.03 3.21 14.02
N GLY A 259 -15.35 3.64 12.80
CA GLY A 259 -14.85 4.89 12.25
C GLY A 259 -13.37 4.84 11.88
N LEU A 260 -12.72 5.99 11.85
CA LEU A 260 -11.27 6.08 11.66
C LEU A 260 -10.57 5.72 12.97
N VAL A 261 -9.73 4.71 12.93
CA VAL A 261 -8.93 4.28 14.08
C VAL A 261 -7.48 4.72 13.91
N GLN A 262 -6.78 4.90 15.02
CA GLN A 262 -5.36 5.20 15.00
C GLN A 262 -4.56 4.04 14.41
N ASN A 263 -3.43 4.34 13.79
CA ASN A 263 -2.62 3.33 13.12
C ASN A 263 -2.20 2.21 14.08
N GLU A 264 -1.82 2.58 15.30
CA GLU A 264 -1.36 1.72 16.38
C GLU A 264 -2.45 0.74 16.87
N GLU A 265 -3.72 1.05 16.63
CA GLU A 265 -4.84 0.20 17.00
C GLU A 265 -5.24 -0.79 15.90
N ARG A 266 -4.86 -0.55 14.64
CA ARG A 266 -5.25 -1.42 13.51
C ARG A 266 -4.96 -2.92 13.77
N PRO A 267 -3.77 -3.32 14.26
CA PRO A 267 -3.49 -4.73 14.53
C PRO A 267 -4.45 -5.35 15.54
N LYS A 268 -4.89 -4.59 16.56
CA LYS A 268 -5.85 -5.05 17.57
C LYS A 268 -7.22 -5.36 16.97
N TYR A 269 -7.68 -4.57 15.99
CA TYR A 269 -8.92 -4.85 15.26
C TYR A 269 -8.82 -6.15 14.49
N TYR A 270 -7.72 -6.37 13.76
CA TYR A 270 -7.48 -7.66 13.10
C TYR A 270 -7.43 -8.81 14.12
N ALA A 271 -6.70 -8.65 15.23
CA ALA A 271 -6.62 -9.68 16.27
C ALA A 271 -7.98 -9.98 16.93
N SER A 272 -8.92 -9.03 16.92
CA SER A 272 -10.25 -9.16 17.53
C SER A 272 -11.29 -9.84 16.63
N CYS A 273 -11.00 -10.12 15.37
CA CYS A 273 -11.94 -10.78 14.46
C CYS A 273 -11.66 -12.27 14.29
N ASP A 274 -12.64 -13.02 13.76
CA ASP A 274 -12.53 -14.42 13.40
C ASP A 274 -12.28 -14.59 11.89
N VAL A 275 -12.76 -13.66 11.08
CA VAL A 275 -12.51 -13.61 9.64
C VAL A 275 -12.36 -12.17 9.16
N TYR A 276 -11.37 -11.92 8.33
CA TYR A 276 -11.22 -10.66 7.62
C TYR A 276 -11.89 -10.73 6.24
N CYS A 277 -12.67 -9.72 5.88
CA CYS A 277 -13.38 -9.67 4.62
C CYS A 277 -12.98 -8.45 3.77
N SER A 278 -12.53 -8.68 2.54
CA SER A 278 -12.15 -7.63 1.59
C SER A 278 -12.86 -7.80 0.24
N PRO A 279 -14.12 -7.32 0.12
CA PRO A 279 -14.98 -7.55 -1.04
C PRO A 279 -14.78 -6.51 -2.16
N ALA A 280 -13.53 -6.12 -2.44
CA ALA A 280 -13.23 -5.10 -3.44
C ALA A 280 -13.80 -5.46 -4.83
N THR A 281 -14.28 -4.45 -5.55
CA THR A 281 -14.89 -4.65 -6.87
C THR A 281 -13.86 -4.61 -8.01
N GLY A 282 -12.59 -4.29 -7.70
CA GLY A 282 -11.49 -4.14 -8.65
C GLY A 282 -10.59 -2.95 -8.29
N GLN A 283 -9.64 -2.63 -9.17
CA GLN A 283 -8.71 -1.48 -9.04
C GLN A 283 -7.85 -1.52 -7.76
N GLU A 284 -7.58 -2.72 -7.24
CA GLU A 284 -6.57 -2.96 -6.24
C GLU A 284 -5.30 -3.45 -6.91
N SER A 285 -4.20 -2.79 -6.62
CA SER A 285 -2.92 -3.14 -7.25
C SER A 285 -2.22 -4.32 -6.58
N PHE A 286 -2.51 -4.56 -5.29
CA PHE A 286 -1.78 -5.56 -4.52
C PHE A 286 -2.63 -6.19 -3.42
N GLY A 287 -3.15 -5.42 -2.45
CA GLY A 287 -3.95 -5.95 -1.34
C GLY A 287 -3.17 -6.05 -0.02
N ILE A 288 -2.50 -4.97 0.39
CA ILE A 288 -1.76 -4.94 1.66
C ILE A 288 -2.63 -5.31 2.88
N VAL A 289 -3.92 -4.96 2.86
CA VAL A 289 -4.89 -5.30 3.91
C VAL A 289 -5.10 -6.80 4.09
N LEU A 290 -4.88 -7.60 3.04
CA LEU A 290 -4.89 -9.07 3.15
C LEU A 290 -3.67 -9.56 3.91
N LEU A 291 -2.49 -8.95 3.67
CA LEU A 291 -1.27 -9.27 4.43
C LEU A 291 -1.38 -8.87 5.89
N GLU A 292 -2.05 -7.75 6.20
CA GLU A 292 -2.33 -7.32 7.57
C GLU A 292 -3.15 -8.38 8.32
N ALA A 293 -4.21 -8.90 7.67
CA ALA A 293 -5.03 -9.97 8.23
C ALA A 293 -4.24 -11.28 8.38
N MET A 294 -3.51 -11.69 7.35
CA MET A 294 -2.68 -12.90 7.38
C MET A 294 -1.59 -12.83 8.44
N ALA A 295 -0.91 -11.68 8.58
CA ALA A 295 0.14 -11.46 9.57
C ALA A 295 -0.40 -11.50 11.02
N THR A 296 -1.68 -11.17 11.23
CA THR A 296 -2.37 -11.32 12.51
C THR A 296 -3.04 -12.69 12.71
N GLY A 297 -2.76 -13.65 11.81
CA GLY A 297 -3.27 -15.02 11.90
C GLY A 297 -4.78 -15.12 11.66
N LYS A 298 -5.34 -14.32 10.75
CA LYS A 298 -6.76 -14.35 10.44
C LYS A 298 -7.01 -14.96 9.07
N PRO A 299 -7.99 -15.87 8.93
CA PRO A 299 -8.44 -16.33 7.64
C PRO A 299 -9.06 -15.16 6.86
N VAL A 300 -8.92 -15.19 5.55
CA VAL A 300 -9.35 -14.11 4.66
C VAL A 300 -10.46 -14.58 3.73
N VAL A 301 -11.51 -13.76 3.59
CA VAL A 301 -12.44 -13.84 2.45
C VAL A 301 -12.24 -12.60 1.60
N ALA A 302 -11.91 -12.78 0.33
CA ALA A 302 -11.61 -11.68 -0.56
C ALA A 302 -12.25 -11.86 -1.94
N SER A 303 -12.48 -10.77 -2.66
CA SER A 303 -12.87 -10.86 -4.05
C SER A 303 -11.76 -11.44 -4.91
N ASP A 304 -12.12 -12.27 -5.88
CA ASP A 304 -11.19 -12.84 -6.86
C ASP A 304 -10.83 -11.81 -7.94
N ILE A 305 -9.87 -10.95 -7.62
CA ILE A 305 -9.35 -9.89 -8.48
C ILE A 305 -7.83 -10.01 -8.61
N ASP A 306 -7.28 -9.56 -9.73
CA ASP A 306 -5.87 -9.75 -10.08
C ASP A 306 -4.90 -9.22 -9.02
N GLY A 307 -5.20 -8.06 -8.41
CA GLY A 307 -4.36 -7.50 -7.35
C GLY A 307 -4.27 -8.43 -6.14
N TYR A 308 -5.37 -9.07 -5.75
CA TYR A 308 -5.43 -9.96 -4.60
C TYR A 308 -4.81 -11.32 -4.86
N ARG A 309 -4.88 -11.83 -6.10
CA ARG A 309 -4.16 -13.04 -6.51
C ARG A 309 -2.64 -12.94 -6.39
N SER A 310 -2.10 -11.72 -6.34
CA SER A 310 -0.68 -11.48 -6.05
C SER A 310 -0.29 -11.82 -4.60
N VAL A 311 -1.25 -11.77 -3.70
CA VAL A 311 -1.05 -11.94 -2.25
C VAL A 311 -1.52 -13.30 -1.76
N MET A 312 -2.70 -13.76 -2.19
CA MET A 312 -3.30 -15.00 -1.73
C MET A 312 -3.71 -15.92 -2.88
N THR A 313 -3.84 -17.18 -2.55
CA THR A 313 -4.34 -18.26 -3.42
C THR A 313 -5.64 -18.79 -2.83
N ASP A 314 -6.67 -18.93 -3.65
CA ASP A 314 -7.96 -19.48 -3.23
C ASP A 314 -7.81 -20.88 -2.61
N GLY A 315 -8.55 -21.10 -1.52
CA GLY A 315 -8.53 -22.36 -0.76
C GLY A 315 -7.25 -22.62 0.05
N ARG A 316 -6.27 -21.69 0.05
CA ARG A 316 -5.00 -21.86 0.75
C ARG A 316 -4.85 -20.93 1.96
N GLU A 317 -4.93 -19.63 1.77
CA GLU A 317 -4.85 -18.63 2.85
C GLU A 317 -6.24 -18.10 3.25
N GLY A 318 -7.29 -18.57 2.58
CA GLY A 318 -8.68 -18.19 2.73
C GLY A 318 -9.47 -18.53 1.49
N LEU A 319 -10.60 -17.86 1.29
CA LEU A 319 -11.50 -18.08 0.15
C LEU A 319 -11.56 -16.83 -0.74
N MET A 320 -11.53 -17.05 -2.04
CA MET A 320 -11.75 -16.01 -3.04
C MET A 320 -13.11 -16.19 -3.70
N VAL A 321 -13.88 -15.12 -3.82
CA VAL A 321 -15.24 -15.15 -4.39
C VAL A 321 -15.35 -14.18 -5.56
N PRO A 322 -16.26 -14.41 -6.52
CA PRO A 322 -16.48 -13.45 -7.59
C PRO A 322 -16.75 -12.05 -7.03
N PRO A 323 -16.16 -11.00 -7.62
CA PRO A 323 -16.45 -9.63 -7.19
C PRO A 323 -17.92 -9.27 -7.44
N CYS A 324 -18.48 -8.43 -6.56
CA CYS A 324 -19.87 -7.99 -6.64
C CYS A 324 -20.91 -9.11 -6.47
N ASP A 325 -20.57 -10.22 -5.82
CA ASP A 325 -21.45 -11.36 -5.55
C ASP A 325 -21.72 -11.52 -4.05
N PRO A 326 -22.74 -10.85 -3.48
CA PRO A 326 -23.07 -10.96 -2.05
C PRO A 326 -23.47 -12.38 -1.60
N PRO A 327 -24.21 -13.22 -2.39
CA PRO A 327 -24.47 -14.59 -2.03
C PRO A 327 -23.21 -15.43 -1.86
N ALA A 328 -22.30 -15.42 -2.82
CA ALA A 328 -21.02 -16.13 -2.72
C ALA A 328 -20.18 -15.64 -1.54
N LEU A 329 -20.18 -14.32 -1.30
CA LEU A 329 -19.49 -13.71 -0.16
C LEU A 329 -20.07 -14.20 1.17
N ALA A 330 -21.42 -14.25 1.30
CA ALA A 330 -22.08 -14.75 2.50
C ALA A 330 -21.72 -16.20 2.76
N GLN A 331 -21.80 -17.06 1.73
CA GLN A 331 -21.46 -18.47 1.84
C GLN A 331 -20.02 -18.70 2.31
N ALA A 332 -19.06 -17.98 1.73
CA ALA A 332 -17.66 -18.08 2.10
C ALA A 332 -17.40 -17.64 3.55
N VAL A 333 -17.98 -16.51 3.98
CA VAL A 333 -17.85 -16.01 5.35
C VAL A 333 -18.48 -16.99 6.35
N VAL A 334 -19.71 -17.47 6.09
CA VAL A 334 -20.41 -18.46 6.93
C VAL A 334 -19.58 -19.75 7.03
N GLY A 335 -19.05 -20.24 5.89
CA GLY A 335 -18.22 -21.44 5.87
C GLY A 335 -17.01 -21.33 6.80
N ILE A 336 -16.30 -20.21 6.79
CA ILE A 336 -15.15 -19.98 7.70
C ILE A 336 -15.60 -19.86 9.16
N LEU A 337 -16.70 -19.15 9.43
CA LEU A 337 -17.18 -18.96 10.81
C LEU A 337 -17.66 -20.25 11.46
N LEU A 338 -18.21 -21.19 10.68
CA LEU A 338 -18.74 -22.47 11.17
C LEU A 338 -17.70 -23.60 11.18
N ASP A 339 -16.70 -23.56 10.27
CA ASP A 339 -15.63 -24.56 10.21
C ASP A 339 -14.34 -24.04 10.86
N ARG A 340 -14.21 -24.29 12.16
CA ARG A 340 -13.04 -23.88 12.95
C ARG A 340 -11.74 -24.53 12.45
N GLU A 341 -11.81 -25.73 11.90
CA GLU A 341 -10.62 -26.43 11.41
C GLU A 341 -10.12 -25.77 10.11
N ALA A 342 -10.99 -25.50 9.16
CA ALA A 342 -10.66 -24.75 7.95
C ALA A 342 -10.12 -23.35 8.31
N ALA A 343 -10.76 -22.64 9.23
CA ALA A 343 -10.31 -21.33 9.70
C ALA A 343 -8.87 -21.37 10.24
N ARG A 344 -8.53 -22.38 11.06
CA ARG A 344 -7.17 -22.57 11.60
C ARG A 344 -6.16 -22.89 10.49
N ARG A 345 -6.52 -23.76 9.52
CA ARG A 345 -5.64 -24.07 8.39
C ARG A 345 -5.35 -22.83 7.56
N PHE A 346 -6.37 -22.04 7.22
CA PHE A 346 -6.21 -20.78 6.48
C PHE A 346 -5.36 -19.77 7.25
N ALA A 347 -5.58 -19.61 8.54
CA ALA A 347 -4.79 -18.74 9.40
C ALA A 347 -3.31 -19.13 9.43
N ALA A 348 -3.00 -20.42 9.60
CA ALA A 348 -1.64 -20.93 9.61
C ALA A 348 -0.94 -20.70 8.24
N SER A 349 -1.65 -21.01 7.14
CA SER A 349 -1.15 -20.76 5.79
C SER A 349 -0.94 -19.25 5.52
N GLY A 350 -1.86 -18.42 6.01
CA GLY A 350 -1.76 -16.96 5.91
C GLY A 350 -0.53 -16.41 6.63
N LEU A 351 -0.27 -16.87 7.87
CA LEU A 351 0.94 -16.50 8.61
C LEU A 351 2.22 -16.88 7.83
N ALA A 352 2.30 -18.11 7.32
CA ALA A 352 3.43 -18.56 6.51
C ALA A 352 3.58 -17.74 5.22
N ARG A 353 2.48 -17.36 4.60
CA ARG A 353 2.46 -16.48 3.42
C ARG A 353 2.95 -15.08 3.73
N ALA A 354 2.47 -14.44 4.81
CA ALA A 354 2.87 -13.10 5.25
C ALA A 354 4.39 -13.00 5.49
N GLN A 355 5.03 -14.07 6.01
CA GLN A 355 6.49 -14.14 6.21
C GLN A 355 7.29 -13.94 4.92
N GLN A 356 6.72 -14.24 3.75
CA GLN A 356 7.38 -14.03 2.47
C GLN A 356 7.43 -12.56 2.05
N PHE A 357 6.57 -11.73 2.66
CA PHE A 357 6.44 -10.30 2.41
C PHE A 357 7.02 -9.42 3.52
N SER A 358 7.85 -9.99 4.41
CA SER A 358 8.51 -9.19 5.45
C SER A 358 9.46 -8.14 4.86
N TRP A 359 9.49 -6.96 5.47
CA TRP A 359 10.33 -5.86 5.00
C TRP A 359 11.82 -6.22 4.86
N PRO A 360 12.45 -7.01 5.78
CA PRO A 360 13.83 -7.44 5.60
C PRO A 360 14.06 -8.21 4.29
N LYS A 361 13.17 -9.15 3.94
CA LYS A 361 13.27 -9.91 2.67
C LYS A 361 13.10 -9.04 1.45
N LEU A 362 12.22 -8.03 1.53
CA LEU A 362 12.00 -7.13 0.40
C LEU A 362 13.17 -6.15 0.23
N ALA A 363 13.72 -5.65 1.33
CA ALA A 363 14.92 -4.81 1.29
C ALA A 363 16.10 -5.55 0.65
N GLU A 364 16.28 -6.84 0.97
CA GLU A 364 17.28 -7.70 0.33
C GLU A 364 17.08 -7.80 -1.19
N ARG A 365 15.83 -8.01 -1.64
CA ARG A 365 15.51 -8.06 -3.08
C ARG A 365 15.75 -6.72 -3.79
N VAL A 366 15.42 -5.60 -3.13
CA VAL A 366 15.65 -4.26 -3.67
C VAL A 366 17.16 -3.96 -3.74
N GLU A 367 17.92 -4.31 -2.70
CA GLU A 367 19.37 -4.16 -2.65
C GLU A 367 20.05 -4.97 -3.77
N ALA A 368 19.69 -6.24 -3.91
CA ALA A 368 20.23 -7.10 -4.97
C ALA A 368 19.94 -6.51 -6.38
N TYR A 369 18.77 -5.91 -6.56
CA TYR A 369 18.43 -5.25 -7.82
C TYR A 369 19.26 -3.98 -8.05
N TYR A 370 19.53 -3.18 -7.02
CA TYR A 370 20.44 -2.03 -7.15
C TYR A 370 21.86 -2.46 -7.52
N GLU A 371 22.36 -3.56 -6.96
CA GLU A 371 23.67 -4.09 -7.27
C GLU A 371 23.76 -4.63 -8.71
N GLU A 372 22.70 -5.30 -9.19
CA GLU A 372 22.58 -5.76 -10.56
C GLU A 372 22.66 -4.56 -11.53
N LEU A 373 21.84 -3.54 -11.30
CA LEU A 373 21.82 -2.33 -12.11
C LEU A 373 23.15 -1.56 -12.05
N ALA A 374 23.79 -1.48 -10.90
CA ALA A 374 25.08 -0.81 -10.76
C ALA A 374 26.21 -1.49 -11.54
N ARG A 375 26.11 -2.82 -11.74
CA ARG A 375 27.03 -3.58 -12.60
C ARG A 375 26.75 -3.37 -14.10
N GLU A 376 25.45 -3.31 -14.46
CA GLU A 376 25.00 -3.12 -15.84
C GLU A 376 25.21 -1.68 -16.32
N TYR A 377 24.95 -0.71 -15.45
CA TYR A 377 25.04 0.71 -15.72
C TYR A 377 26.07 1.40 -14.80
N PRO A 378 27.38 1.25 -15.07
CA PRO A 378 28.41 1.85 -14.24
C PRO A 378 28.34 3.38 -14.31
N VAL A 379 27.81 4.00 -13.24
CA VAL A 379 27.70 5.45 -13.12
C VAL A 379 29.07 6.02 -12.78
N PRO A 380 29.56 7.10 -13.42
CA PRO A 380 30.78 7.76 -13.05
C PRO A 380 30.70 8.22 -11.57
N LYS A 381 31.61 7.73 -10.72
CA LYS A 381 31.67 8.19 -9.34
C LYS A 381 31.80 9.73 -9.32
N TYR A 382 30.99 10.39 -8.51
CA TYR A 382 31.07 11.83 -8.27
C TYR A 382 32.54 12.21 -7.99
N GLY A 383 33.20 12.92 -8.90
CA GLY A 383 34.59 13.34 -8.69
C GLY A 383 35.53 13.25 -9.89
N ARG A 384 35.19 12.58 -10.96
CA ARG A 384 35.96 12.75 -12.21
C ARG A 384 35.48 14.01 -12.94
N LYS A 385 36.19 15.13 -12.73
CA LYS A 385 36.15 16.24 -13.68
C LYS A 385 36.50 15.65 -15.04
N ARG A 386 35.60 15.79 -16.02
CA ARG A 386 36.02 15.66 -17.41
C ARG A 386 37.01 16.77 -17.65
N SER A 387 38.25 16.41 -17.82
CA SER A 387 39.30 17.26 -18.39
C SER A 387 38.90 17.72 -19.78
#